data_c7e5486fea8e1ed981c123b6a4c5bf36
#
_entry.id   c7e5486fea8e1ed981c123b6a4c5bf36
#
_cell.length_a   1.000
_cell.length_b   1.000
_cell.length_c   1.000
_cell.angle_alpha   90.00
_cell.angle_beta   90.00
_cell.angle_gamma   90.00
#
_symmetry.space_group_name_H-M   'P 1'
#
loop_
_entity.id
_entity.type
_entity.pdbx_description
1 polymer ?
#
loop_
_entity_poly.entity_id
_entity_poly.type
_entity_poly.pdbx_seq_one_letter_code
_entity_poly.pdbx_strand_id
1 'polypeptide(L)'
;MEPLIRNFRNVYTPEGPAARLIWLEDDPPTCTMTYSEIYPNKTSAHHIHPWEHEVFIIRGVGTLVCDAKEYPVREGDAIYIPPNVDHYTLNDGGQGVIRRIEVNPLTAAQSGGASLGGTAGTGQPPVIRNLDQIDQGPGPARPVIGKDDGPTNYIMAFRGLQPGEVAPKHVHPG
;
A
#
# COMPACT_ATOMS: atom_id res chain seq x y z
N MET A 1 26.40 6.05 -1.60
CA MET A 1 25.53 4.97 -1.05
C MET A 1 24.95 4.21 -2.23
N GLU A 2 25.07 2.88 -2.23
CA GLU A 2 24.46 2.04 -3.26
C GLU A 2 22.94 2.01 -3.05
N PRO A 3 22.13 2.03 -4.12
CA PRO A 3 20.69 1.92 -3.97
C PRO A 3 20.29 0.54 -3.44
N LEU A 4 19.33 0.51 -2.52
CA LEU A 4 18.74 -0.73 -2.05
C LEU A 4 17.77 -1.28 -3.11
N ILE A 5 18.03 -2.50 -3.57
CA ILE A 5 17.16 -3.20 -4.54
C ILE A 5 16.81 -4.57 -3.97
N ARG A 6 15.52 -4.81 -3.72
CA ARG A 6 14.99 -6.11 -3.31
C ARG A 6 13.91 -6.58 -4.26
N ASN A 7 14.00 -7.84 -4.66
CA ASN A 7 12.90 -8.50 -5.37
C ASN A 7 12.08 -9.27 -4.34
N PHE A 8 10.76 -9.03 -4.31
CA PHE A 8 9.85 -9.67 -3.35
C PHE A 8 9.94 -11.21 -3.39
N ARG A 9 10.20 -11.82 -4.56
CA ARG A 9 10.35 -13.26 -4.72
C ARG A 9 11.51 -13.85 -3.93
N ASN A 10 12.49 -13.03 -3.55
CA ASN A 10 13.66 -13.47 -2.80
C ASN A 10 13.47 -13.36 -1.27
N VAL A 11 12.46 -12.62 -0.83
CA VAL A 11 12.21 -12.33 0.58
C VAL A 11 10.84 -12.79 1.07
N TYR A 12 9.93 -13.11 0.15
CA TYR A 12 8.59 -13.58 0.47
C TYR A 12 8.57 -15.11 0.66
N THR A 13 7.88 -15.55 1.71
CA THR A 13 7.59 -16.96 1.96
C THR A 13 6.08 -17.16 1.91
N PRO A 14 5.55 -18.09 1.08
CA PRO A 14 4.13 -18.39 1.02
C PRO A 14 3.56 -18.72 2.40
N GLU A 15 2.38 -18.19 2.68
CA GLU A 15 1.68 -18.33 3.97
C GLU A 15 2.46 -17.81 5.19
N GLY A 16 3.59 -17.17 4.96
CA GLY A 16 4.38 -16.48 5.98
C GLY A 16 3.88 -15.06 6.26
N PRO A 17 4.56 -14.35 7.15
CA PRO A 17 4.29 -12.94 7.38
C PRO A 17 4.61 -12.11 6.13
N ALA A 18 4.10 -10.87 6.09
CA ALA A 18 4.44 -9.94 5.02
C ALA A 18 5.96 -9.77 4.87
N ALA A 19 6.44 -9.84 3.63
CA ALA A 19 7.86 -9.66 3.34
C ALA A 19 8.26 -8.19 3.47
N ARG A 20 9.31 -7.92 4.19
CA ARG A 20 9.87 -6.58 4.37
C ARG A 20 10.69 -6.20 3.15
N LEU A 21 10.19 -5.29 2.33
CA LEU A 21 10.90 -4.79 1.15
C LEU A 21 11.81 -3.62 1.51
N ILE A 22 11.34 -2.71 2.36
CA ILE A 22 12.09 -1.61 2.98
C ILE A 22 11.70 -1.60 4.44
N TRP A 23 12.66 -1.70 5.34
CA TRP A 23 12.38 -1.81 6.76
C TRP A 23 13.39 -1.03 7.62
N LEU A 24 13.26 -1.04 8.93
CA LEU A 24 14.06 -0.25 9.87
C LEU A 24 15.58 -0.47 9.73
N GLU A 25 16.01 -1.70 9.45
CA GLU A 25 17.41 -2.03 9.22
C GLU A 25 18.05 -1.38 7.98
N ASP A 26 17.20 -0.84 7.10
CA ASP A 26 17.63 -0.13 5.89
C ASP A 26 17.74 1.38 6.09
N ASP A 27 17.45 1.84 7.32
CA ASP A 27 17.47 3.26 7.70
C ASP A 27 16.62 4.17 6.77
N PRO A 28 15.35 3.82 6.47
CA PRO A 28 14.54 4.64 5.61
C PRO A 28 14.13 5.94 6.33
N PRO A 29 14.14 7.10 5.64
CA PRO A 29 13.89 8.38 6.30
C PRO A 29 12.42 8.61 6.68
N THR A 30 11.46 7.99 5.99
CA THR A 30 10.05 8.38 6.12
C THR A 30 9.07 7.21 6.26
N CYS A 31 9.28 6.11 5.52
CA CYS A 31 8.32 5.02 5.45
C CYS A 31 8.98 3.65 5.32
N THR A 32 8.22 2.63 5.64
CA THR A 32 8.54 1.23 5.40
C THR A 32 7.64 0.67 4.31
N MET A 33 8.07 -0.41 3.67
CA MET A 33 7.31 -1.06 2.60
C MET A 33 7.31 -2.58 2.81
N THR A 34 6.13 -3.17 2.71
CA THR A 34 5.96 -4.62 2.78
C THR A 34 5.25 -5.16 1.54
N TYR A 35 5.46 -6.44 1.27
CA TYR A 35 4.71 -7.20 0.26
C TYR A 35 3.98 -8.34 0.96
N SER A 36 2.73 -8.57 0.61
CA SER A 36 1.94 -9.67 1.15
C SER A 36 1.04 -10.31 0.09
N GLU A 37 0.68 -11.56 0.34
CA GLU A 37 -0.29 -12.32 -0.44
C GLU A 37 -1.45 -12.73 0.46
N ILE A 38 -2.68 -12.61 -0.07
CA ILE A 38 -3.88 -13.07 0.59
C ILE A 38 -4.46 -14.18 -0.27
N TYR A 39 -4.43 -15.40 0.24
CA TYR A 39 -4.92 -16.60 -0.46
C TYR A 39 -6.45 -16.63 -0.47
N PRO A 40 -7.08 -17.38 -1.40
CA PRO A 40 -8.54 -17.50 -1.46
C PRO A 40 -9.17 -17.87 -0.12
N ASN A 41 -10.25 -17.19 0.23
CA ASN A 41 -10.97 -17.31 1.50
C ASN A 41 -10.14 -16.97 2.75
N LYS A 42 -9.08 -16.18 2.60
CA LYS A 42 -8.27 -15.65 3.70
C LYS A 42 -8.41 -14.13 3.77
N THR A 43 -8.02 -13.59 4.91
CA THR A 43 -7.95 -12.14 5.15
C THR A 43 -6.51 -11.69 5.38
N SER A 44 -6.25 -10.41 5.17
CA SER A 44 -5.09 -9.77 5.79
C SER A 44 -5.27 -9.72 7.32
N ALA A 45 -4.24 -9.27 8.04
CA ALA A 45 -4.40 -8.93 9.45
C ALA A 45 -5.54 -7.92 9.61
N HIS A 46 -6.38 -8.16 10.61
CA HIS A 46 -7.46 -7.26 11.02
C HIS A 46 -6.94 -6.38 12.15
N HIS A 47 -6.94 -5.08 11.94
CA HIS A 47 -6.37 -4.15 12.92
C HIS A 47 -6.90 -2.72 12.79
N ILE A 48 -6.62 -1.94 13.83
CA ILE A 48 -6.84 -0.51 13.90
C ILE A 48 -5.60 0.14 14.51
N HIS A 49 -5.18 1.26 14.00
CA HIS A 49 -4.00 1.97 14.50
C HIS A 49 -4.04 3.48 14.19
N PRO A 50 -3.26 4.32 14.90
CA PRO A 50 -3.29 5.77 14.77
C PRO A 50 -2.47 6.34 13.60
N TRP A 51 -2.08 5.53 12.63
CA TRP A 51 -1.38 5.95 11.41
C TRP A 51 -2.14 5.54 10.16
N GLU A 52 -1.85 6.20 9.07
CA GLU A 52 -2.39 5.90 7.75
C GLU A 52 -1.65 4.74 7.08
N HIS A 53 -2.28 4.11 6.09
CA HIS A 53 -1.60 3.23 5.13
C HIS A 53 -1.87 3.65 3.71
N GLU A 54 -0.92 3.35 2.82
CA GLU A 54 -1.19 3.22 1.41
C GLU A 54 -0.98 1.79 0.95
N VAL A 55 -1.95 1.26 0.21
CA VAL A 55 -1.91 -0.09 -0.35
C VAL A 55 -2.03 -0.02 -1.86
N PHE A 56 -1.23 -0.82 -2.55
CA PHE A 56 -1.36 -0.99 -4.00
C PHE A 56 -1.63 -2.46 -4.33
N ILE A 57 -2.72 -2.73 -5.03
CA ILE A 57 -3.09 -4.08 -5.47
C ILE A 57 -2.36 -4.40 -6.77
N ILE A 58 -1.32 -5.24 -6.68
CA ILE A 58 -0.53 -5.66 -7.83
C ILE A 58 -1.31 -6.66 -8.70
N ARG A 59 -2.13 -7.51 -8.06
CA ARG A 59 -2.91 -8.54 -8.73
C ARG A 59 -4.03 -9.04 -7.83
N GLY A 60 -5.12 -9.51 -8.46
CA GLY A 60 -6.24 -10.15 -7.80
C GLY A 60 -7.43 -9.22 -7.61
N VAL A 61 -8.49 -9.78 -7.06
CA VAL A 61 -9.74 -9.09 -6.72
C VAL A 61 -10.22 -9.54 -5.35
N GLY A 62 -10.90 -8.68 -4.63
CA GLY A 62 -11.45 -8.98 -3.31
C GLY A 62 -12.19 -7.81 -2.72
N THR A 63 -12.32 -7.80 -1.41
CA THR A 63 -13.05 -6.77 -0.66
C THR A 63 -12.17 -6.17 0.41
N LEU A 64 -11.99 -4.85 0.40
CA LEU A 64 -11.49 -4.10 1.54
C LEU A 64 -12.65 -3.79 2.47
N VAL A 65 -12.48 -4.10 3.74
CA VAL A 65 -13.47 -3.75 4.79
C VAL A 65 -12.86 -2.65 5.65
N CYS A 66 -13.58 -1.54 5.79
CA CYS A 66 -13.22 -0.40 6.63
C CYS A 66 -14.42 0.02 7.48
N ASP A 67 -14.29 0.02 8.81
CA ASP A 67 -15.38 0.35 9.75
C ASP A 67 -16.69 -0.40 9.39
N ALA A 68 -16.58 -1.71 9.13
CA ALA A 68 -17.67 -2.60 8.72
C ALA A 68 -18.35 -2.26 7.37
N LYS A 69 -17.79 -1.34 6.59
CA LYS A 69 -18.23 -1.06 5.22
C LYS A 69 -17.32 -1.79 4.23
N GLU A 70 -17.92 -2.32 3.20
CA GLU A 70 -17.26 -3.10 2.16
C GLU A 70 -16.99 -2.25 0.92
N TYR A 71 -15.78 -2.39 0.39
CA TYR A 71 -15.32 -1.70 -0.80
C TYR A 71 -14.66 -2.73 -1.74
N PRO A 72 -15.20 -2.97 -2.95
CA PRO A 72 -14.56 -3.87 -3.90
C PRO A 72 -13.19 -3.33 -4.30
N VAL A 73 -12.19 -4.21 -4.35
CA VAL A 73 -10.82 -3.87 -4.78
C VAL A 73 -10.33 -4.84 -5.83
N ARG A 74 -9.49 -4.35 -6.73
CA ARG A 74 -8.95 -5.12 -7.84
C ARG A 74 -7.54 -4.69 -8.23
N GLU A 75 -6.93 -5.46 -9.12
CA GLU A 75 -5.63 -5.13 -9.73
C GLU A 75 -5.60 -3.69 -10.24
N GLY A 76 -4.51 -3.00 -9.92
CA GLY A 76 -4.31 -1.60 -10.27
C GLY A 76 -4.90 -0.59 -9.28
N ASP A 77 -5.58 -1.04 -8.22
CA ASP A 77 -6.08 -0.13 -7.19
C ASP A 77 -4.96 0.38 -6.28
N ALA A 78 -4.90 1.68 -6.16
CA ALA A 78 -4.20 2.42 -5.12
C ALA A 78 -5.21 2.82 -4.05
N ILE A 79 -4.89 2.54 -2.81
CA ILE A 79 -5.80 2.68 -1.68
C ILE A 79 -5.13 3.49 -0.60
N TYR A 80 -5.78 4.55 -0.14
CA TYR A 80 -5.43 5.25 1.09
C TYR A 80 -6.40 4.84 2.18
N ILE A 81 -5.89 4.38 3.31
CA ILE A 81 -6.67 4.04 4.51
C ILE A 81 -6.32 5.05 5.59
N PRO A 82 -7.29 5.86 6.05
CA PRO A 82 -7.07 6.86 7.07
C PRO A 82 -6.65 6.27 8.43
N PRO A 83 -6.03 7.07 9.32
CA PRO A 83 -5.74 6.65 10.69
C PRO A 83 -7.02 6.30 11.46
N ASN A 84 -6.91 5.40 12.44
CA ASN A 84 -7.98 4.99 13.35
C ASN A 84 -9.23 4.37 12.67
N VAL A 85 -9.08 3.85 11.47
CA VAL A 85 -10.10 3.06 10.78
C VAL A 85 -9.82 1.59 11.04
N ASP A 86 -10.84 0.85 11.49
CA ASP A 86 -10.78 -0.61 11.62
C ASP A 86 -10.82 -1.23 10.22
N HIS A 87 -9.80 -2.03 9.85
CA HIS A 87 -9.70 -2.50 8.47
C HIS A 87 -9.01 -3.84 8.29
N TYR A 88 -9.38 -4.50 7.20
CA TYR A 88 -8.73 -5.67 6.64
C TYR A 88 -9.13 -5.85 5.17
N THR A 89 -8.37 -6.65 4.44
CA THR A 89 -8.70 -7.06 3.07
C THR A 89 -9.10 -8.53 3.08
N LEU A 90 -10.23 -8.86 2.48
CA LEU A 90 -10.75 -10.22 2.31
C LEU A 90 -10.55 -10.65 0.85
N ASN A 91 -10.04 -11.85 0.64
CA ASN A 91 -9.98 -12.47 -0.67
C ASN A 91 -11.21 -13.37 -0.88
N ASP A 92 -12.32 -12.74 -1.23
CA ASP A 92 -13.60 -13.37 -1.58
C ASP A 92 -13.91 -13.29 -3.09
N GLY A 93 -13.07 -12.61 -3.84
CA GLY A 93 -13.31 -12.25 -5.25
C GLY A 93 -12.99 -13.34 -6.26
N GLY A 94 -12.64 -14.56 -5.85
CA GLY A 94 -12.42 -15.64 -6.81
C GLY A 94 -11.31 -16.62 -6.47
N GLN A 95 -10.68 -17.18 -7.52
CA GLN A 95 -9.74 -18.29 -7.40
C GLN A 95 -8.27 -17.87 -7.33
N GLY A 96 -7.98 -16.56 -7.41
CA GLY A 96 -6.64 -16.02 -7.46
C GLY A 96 -6.15 -15.52 -6.10
N VAL A 97 -4.83 -15.41 -5.98
CA VAL A 97 -4.19 -14.78 -4.82
C VAL A 97 -4.19 -13.27 -5.01
N ILE A 98 -4.61 -12.50 -4.00
CA ILE A 98 -4.39 -11.06 -3.99
C ILE A 98 -2.94 -10.81 -3.62
N ARG A 99 -2.25 -10.02 -4.46
CA ARG A 99 -0.86 -9.58 -4.24
C ARG A 99 -0.86 -8.09 -4.03
N ARG A 100 -0.25 -7.63 -2.95
CA ARG A 100 -0.23 -6.20 -2.63
C ARG A 100 1.09 -5.73 -2.04
N ILE A 101 1.38 -4.46 -2.25
CA ILE A 101 2.37 -3.69 -1.52
C ILE A 101 1.63 -2.81 -0.52
N GLU A 102 2.18 -2.66 0.66
CA GLU A 102 1.69 -1.79 1.70
C GLU A 102 2.82 -0.88 2.16
N VAL A 103 2.55 0.41 2.19
CA VAL A 103 3.46 1.45 2.67
C VAL A 103 2.91 2.02 3.97
N ASN A 104 3.77 2.05 4.99
CA ASN A 104 3.45 2.56 6.31
C ASN A 104 4.43 3.67 6.70
N PRO A 105 4.01 4.69 7.45
CA PRO A 105 4.93 5.66 8.01
C PRO A 105 5.93 4.97 8.94
N LEU A 106 7.11 5.54 9.07
CA LEU A 106 8.20 4.97 9.87
C LEU A 106 7.79 4.69 11.32
N THR A 107 6.95 5.56 11.89
CA THR A 107 6.40 5.42 13.24
C THR A 107 5.62 4.12 13.45
N ALA A 108 4.97 3.58 12.41
CA ALA A 108 4.27 2.30 12.47
C ALA A 108 5.24 1.14 12.74
N ALA A 109 6.36 1.09 12.03
CA ALA A 109 7.37 0.07 12.22
C ALA A 109 8.10 0.21 13.58
N GLN A 110 8.36 1.44 14.01
CA GLN A 110 8.99 1.73 15.31
C GLN A 110 8.11 1.33 16.51
N SER A 111 6.80 1.42 16.37
CA SER A 111 5.85 0.94 17.40
C SER A 111 5.64 -0.57 17.42
N GLY A 112 6.37 -1.32 16.58
CA GLY A 112 6.27 -2.77 16.49
C GLY A 112 5.11 -3.27 15.62
N GLY A 113 4.45 -2.39 14.88
CA GLY A 113 3.32 -2.74 14.01
C GLY A 113 2.12 -3.33 14.78
N ALA A 114 2.11 -3.18 16.10
CA ALA A 114 1.05 -3.74 16.94
C ALA A 114 -0.27 -3.02 16.65
N SER A 115 -1.32 -3.81 16.52
CA SER A 115 -2.69 -3.33 16.64
C SER A 115 -2.84 -2.68 18.02
N LEU A 116 -2.71 -1.39 18.06
CA LEU A 116 -3.06 -0.64 19.26
C LEU A 116 -4.57 -0.55 19.26
N GLY A 117 -5.22 -1.18 20.22
CA GLY A 117 -6.66 -1.05 20.41
C GLY A 117 -7.03 0.44 20.42
N GLY A 118 -7.38 0.94 19.27
CA GLY A 118 -7.88 2.29 19.07
C GLY A 118 -9.38 2.29 19.26
N THR A 119 -9.94 3.43 19.61
CA THR A 119 -11.38 3.64 19.48
C THR A 119 -11.72 3.70 17.99
N ALA A 120 -12.51 2.73 17.54
CA ALA A 120 -12.94 2.63 16.16
C ALA A 120 -13.60 3.92 15.66
N GLY A 121 -13.30 4.27 14.43
CA GLY A 121 -14.11 5.13 13.60
C GLY A 121 -13.80 6.62 13.64
N THR A 122 -13.01 7.09 12.69
CA THR A 122 -13.04 8.52 12.31
C THR A 122 -14.22 8.82 11.40
N GLY A 123 -14.89 7.77 10.88
CA GLY A 123 -15.95 7.91 9.88
C GLY A 123 -15.44 8.34 8.50
N GLN A 124 -14.13 8.48 8.32
CA GLN A 124 -13.56 8.81 7.01
C GLN A 124 -13.43 7.53 6.17
N PRO A 125 -14.05 7.51 4.98
CA PRO A 125 -13.92 6.38 4.08
C PRO A 125 -12.49 6.29 3.52
N PRO A 126 -12.04 5.08 3.10
CA PRO A 126 -10.83 4.95 2.31
C PRO A 126 -10.98 5.66 0.96
N VAL A 127 -9.88 6.12 0.41
CA VAL A 127 -9.83 6.58 -0.99
C VAL A 127 -9.30 5.44 -1.85
N ILE A 128 -10.04 5.06 -2.88
CA ILE A 128 -9.66 3.99 -3.81
C ILE A 128 -9.67 4.57 -5.23
N ARG A 129 -8.54 4.44 -5.93
CA ARG A 129 -8.43 4.83 -7.35
C ARG A 129 -7.72 3.75 -8.13
N ASN A 130 -8.27 3.41 -9.29
CA ASN A 130 -7.64 2.45 -10.18
C ASN A 130 -6.75 3.15 -11.21
N LEU A 131 -5.63 2.52 -11.56
CA LEU A 131 -4.74 3.02 -12.61
C LEU A 131 -5.43 3.22 -13.96
N ASP A 132 -6.51 2.50 -14.26
CA ASP A 132 -7.31 2.70 -15.47
C ASP A 132 -7.93 4.11 -15.55
N GLN A 133 -8.07 4.78 -14.42
CA GLN A 133 -8.60 6.14 -14.31
C GLN A 133 -7.51 7.22 -14.45
N ILE A 134 -6.25 6.81 -14.51
CA ILE A 134 -5.10 7.70 -14.58
C ILE A 134 -4.55 7.66 -16.00
N ASP A 135 -4.24 8.82 -16.55
CA ASP A 135 -3.55 8.89 -17.84
C ASP A 135 -2.17 8.21 -17.73
N GLN A 136 -2.02 7.10 -18.44
CA GLN A 136 -0.81 6.29 -18.46
C GLN A 136 0.15 6.68 -19.59
N GLY A 137 -0.12 7.77 -20.32
CA GLY A 137 0.72 8.26 -21.39
C GLY A 137 2.08 8.77 -20.88
N PRO A 138 3.00 9.07 -21.82
CA PRO A 138 4.30 9.63 -21.49
C PRO A 138 4.16 10.97 -20.76
N GLY A 139 5.10 11.28 -19.88
CA GLY A 139 5.08 12.56 -19.16
C GLY A 139 5.51 12.44 -17.69
N PRO A 140 5.21 13.46 -16.87
CA PRO A 140 5.53 13.43 -15.45
C PRO A 140 4.73 12.37 -14.70
N ALA A 141 5.21 11.96 -13.52
CA ALA A 141 4.45 11.12 -12.63
C ALA A 141 3.12 11.80 -12.22
N ARG A 142 2.06 11.02 -12.19
CA ARG A 142 0.71 11.52 -11.84
C ARG A 142 0.33 10.98 -10.47
N PRO A 143 -0.14 11.82 -9.54
CA PRO A 143 -0.66 11.35 -8.28
C PRO A 143 -1.83 10.40 -8.49
N VAL A 144 -1.77 9.24 -7.85
CA VAL A 144 -2.89 8.30 -7.73
C VAL A 144 -3.58 8.51 -6.40
N ILE A 145 -2.79 8.64 -5.33
CA ILE A 145 -3.21 9.17 -4.04
C ILE A 145 -2.44 10.47 -3.83
N GLY A 146 -3.13 11.58 -3.81
CA GLY A 146 -2.56 12.92 -3.71
C GLY A 146 -2.80 13.55 -2.34
N LYS A 147 -2.23 14.74 -2.13
CA LYS A 147 -2.37 15.48 -0.87
C LYS A 147 -3.81 15.80 -0.50
N ASP A 148 -4.67 16.02 -1.49
CA ASP A 148 -6.07 16.36 -1.29
C ASP A 148 -6.93 15.15 -0.83
N ASP A 149 -6.37 13.95 -0.90
CA ASP A 149 -7.02 12.72 -0.44
C ASP A 149 -6.86 12.48 1.06
N GLY A 150 -6.02 13.25 1.72
CA GLY A 150 -5.84 13.24 3.17
C GLY A 150 -4.53 12.67 3.71
N PRO A 151 -3.64 12.03 2.90
CA PRO A 151 -2.38 11.53 3.46
C PRO A 151 -1.50 12.67 3.97
N THR A 152 -0.81 12.40 5.06
CA THR A 152 0.03 13.38 5.75
C THR A 152 1.52 13.09 5.64
N ASN A 153 1.89 11.83 5.39
CA ASN A 153 3.29 11.40 5.39
C ASN A 153 3.87 11.22 3.98
N TYR A 154 3.09 10.69 3.04
CA TYR A 154 3.53 10.39 1.67
C TYR A 154 2.35 10.43 0.69
N ILE A 155 2.66 10.41 -0.56
CA ILE A 155 1.68 10.30 -1.66
C ILE A 155 2.10 9.16 -2.58
N MET A 156 1.14 8.56 -3.27
CA MET A 156 1.41 7.56 -4.29
C MET A 156 1.25 8.18 -5.68
N ALA A 157 2.25 8.00 -6.53
CA ALA A 157 2.22 8.47 -7.90
C ALA A 157 2.56 7.34 -8.88
N PHE A 158 1.96 7.38 -10.05
CA PHE A 158 2.20 6.45 -11.15
C PHE A 158 2.89 7.14 -12.31
N ARG A 159 3.81 6.43 -12.94
CA ARG A 159 4.43 6.81 -14.21
C ARG A 159 4.66 5.59 -15.08
N GLY A 160 4.13 5.62 -16.30
CA GLY A 160 4.51 4.68 -17.35
C GLY A 160 5.77 5.14 -18.08
N LEU A 161 6.66 4.22 -18.40
CA LEU A 161 7.81 4.42 -19.30
C LEU A 161 7.69 3.44 -20.45
N GLN A 162 7.73 3.95 -21.66
CA GLN A 162 7.80 3.12 -22.86
C GLN A 162 9.22 2.57 -23.05
N PRO A 163 9.40 1.47 -23.79
CA PRO A 163 10.73 0.98 -24.11
C PRO A 163 11.61 2.06 -24.72
N GLY A 164 12.78 2.30 -24.12
CA GLY A 164 13.71 3.35 -24.55
C GLY A 164 13.48 4.73 -23.90
N GLU A 165 12.39 4.93 -23.18
CA GLU A 165 12.18 6.17 -22.40
C GLU A 165 12.98 6.16 -21.10
N VAL A 166 13.37 7.35 -20.68
CA VAL A 166 14.11 7.58 -19.43
C VAL A 166 13.32 8.54 -18.55
N ALA A 167 13.15 8.19 -17.28
CA ALA A 167 12.61 9.12 -16.31
C ALA A 167 13.56 10.32 -16.13
N PRO A 168 13.05 11.57 -16.02
CA PRO A 168 13.91 12.72 -15.78
C PRO A 168 14.75 12.52 -14.52
N LYS A 169 16.05 12.79 -14.65
CA LYS A 169 16.95 12.80 -13.51
C LYS A 169 16.54 13.95 -12.58
N HIS A 170 16.36 13.64 -11.32
CA HIS A 170 16.05 14.62 -10.28
C HIS A 170 16.69 14.23 -8.95
N VAL A 171 16.70 15.15 -8.00
CA VAL A 171 17.21 14.97 -6.65
C VAL A 171 16.10 15.34 -5.68
N HIS A 172 15.88 14.53 -4.68
CA HIS A 172 15.00 14.87 -3.56
C HIS A 172 15.82 15.63 -2.52
N PRO A 173 15.30 16.76 -2.00
CA PRO A 173 15.90 17.39 -0.84
C PRO A 173 15.83 16.43 0.34
N GLY A 174 16.92 16.33 1.09
CA GLY A 174 17.00 15.53 2.31
C GLY A 174 16.27 16.17 3.47
#